data_360a5d184a6a4b423f130a7509b7522d
#
_entry.id   360a5d184a6a4b423f130a7509b7522d
#
_cell.length_a   1.000
_cell.length_b   1.000
_cell.length_c   1.000
_cell.angle_alpha   90.00
_cell.angle_beta   90.00
_cell.angle_gamma   90.00
#
_symmetry.space_group_name_H-M   'P 1'
#
loop_
_entity.id
_entity.type
_entity.pdbx_description
1 polymer ?
#
loop_
_entity_poly.entity_id
_entity_poly.type
_entity_poly.pdbx_seq_one_letter_code
_entity_poly.pdbx_strand_id
1 'polypeptide(L)'
;MRDAKPRFCRARIVMAMHVRLASPDDGPACAAVYAPYVTGTAISFELAPPDGAEIADRITRTISRTPWVVVEVDGVVRAYAYAGRFRERPAYDWTAETTVYVDRAFQGLGLGRAAMRAVLAILRLQGFHTAIAGVTPPNPGSVGLHLRLGFERIGLFEEVGWKDGAWHGVEFFRLELSPPEPAPLPVRPLPELAGSDELRRVLADATA
;
A
#
# COMPACT_ATOMS: atom_id res chain seq x y z
N MET A 1 43.45 34.51 6.38
CA MET A 1 42.00 34.68 6.33
C MET A 1 41.41 33.36 5.87
N ARG A 2 40.75 32.63 6.76
CA ARG A 2 40.14 31.32 6.44
C ARG A 2 38.64 31.56 6.24
N ASP A 3 38.16 31.37 5.01
CA ASP A 3 36.75 31.47 4.66
C ASP A 3 35.96 30.37 5.36
N ALA A 4 35.11 30.76 6.31
CA ALA A 4 34.14 29.90 6.94
C ALA A 4 32.92 29.77 6.02
N LYS A 5 32.77 28.64 5.34
CA LYS A 5 31.54 28.33 4.59
C LYS A 5 30.35 28.23 5.58
N PRO A 6 29.22 28.86 5.29
CA PRO A 6 28.03 28.76 6.16
C PRO A 6 27.51 27.31 6.15
N ARG A 7 27.43 26.72 7.35
CA ARG A 7 26.71 25.46 7.55
C ARG A 7 25.22 25.75 7.45
N PHE A 8 24.63 25.44 6.31
CA PHE A 8 23.16 25.38 6.21
C PHE A 8 22.66 24.26 7.13
N CYS A 9 22.15 24.64 8.28
CA CYS A 9 21.34 23.77 9.13
C CYS A 9 20.06 23.47 8.36
N ARG A 10 19.96 22.28 7.72
CA ARG A 10 18.67 21.79 7.18
C ARG A 10 17.76 21.61 8.38
N ALA A 11 16.89 22.58 8.62
CA ALA A 11 15.75 22.41 9.50
C ALA A 11 15.00 21.14 9.00
N ARG A 12 14.99 20.11 9.83
CA ARG A 12 14.20 18.90 9.58
C ARG A 12 12.76 19.35 9.80
N ILE A 13 12.07 19.69 8.72
CA ILE A 13 10.62 19.92 8.75
C ILE A 13 10.03 18.60 9.23
N VAL A 14 9.59 18.57 10.47
CA VAL A 14 8.81 17.43 11.01
C VAL A 14 7.43 17.58 10.41
N MET A 15 7.22 16.91 9.28
CA MET A 15 5.89 16.84 8.67
C MET A 15 5.01 15.97 9.59
N ALA A 16 3.89 16.51 10.03
CA ALA A 16 2.92 15.74 10.80
C ALA A 16 2.28 14.70 9.87
N MET A 17 2.72 13.44 10.02
CA MET A 17 2.19 12.31 9.28
C MET A 17 1.15 11.60 10.13
N HIS A 18 -0.04 11.39 9.58
CA HIS A 18 -1.13 10.66 10.22
C HIS A 18 -1.58 9.50 9.35
N VAL A 19 -1.68 8.31 9.94
CA VAL A 19 -2.17 7.08 9.29
C VAL A 19 -3.52 6.72 9.86
N ARG A 20 -4.52 6.54 9.00
CA ARG A 20 -5.87 6.14 9.39
C ARG A 20 -6.50 5.18 8.38
N LEU A 21 -7.57 4.52 8.77
CA LEU A 21 -8.43 3.82 7.80
C LEU A 21 -9.03 4.85 6.83
N ALA A 22 -9.17 4.42 5.58
CA ALA A 22 -9.89 5.19 4.57
C ALA A 22 -11.40 5.11 4.79
N SER A 23 -12.09 6.17 4.36
CA SER A 23 -13.53 6.19 4.14
C SER A 23 -13.82 6.42 2.65
N PRO A 24 -15.06 6.22 2.17
CA PRO A 24 -15.44 6.56 0.80
C PRO A 24 -15.18 8.02 0.44
N ASP A 25 -15.18 8.94 1.41
CA ASP A 25 -14.89 10.36 1.21
C ASP A 25 -13.45 10.61 0.76
N ASP A 26 -12.53 9.66 0.95
CA ASP A 26 -11.14 9.72 0.48
C ASP A 26 -11.01 9.39 -1.03
N GLY A 27 -12.09 8.96 -1.67
CA GLY A 27 -12.09 8.57 -3.08
C GLY A 27 -11.43 9.59 -4.00
N PRO A 28 -11.84 10.88 -3.99
CA PRO A 28 -11.22 11.90 -4.83
C PRO A 28 -9.72 12.09 -4.58
N ALA A 29 -9.29 12.08 -3.31
CA ALA A 29 -7.87 12.24 -2.96
C ALA A 29 -7.03 11.02 -3.38
N CYS A 30 -7.53 9.80 -3.18
CA CYS A 30 -6.88 8.58 -3.64
C CYS A 30 -6.80 8.53 -5.17
N ALA A 31 -7.87 8.94 -5.88
CA ALA A 31 -7.87 9.04 -7.34
C ALA A 31 -6.81 10.02 -7.84
N ALA A 32 -6.66 11.18 -7.19
CA ALA A 32 -5.62 12.17 -7.54
C ALA A 32 -4.19 11.61 -7.35
N VAL A 33 -3.95 10.84 -6.28
CA VAL A 33 -2.66 10.16 -6.05
C VAL A 33 -2.42 9.09 -7.12
N TYR A 34 -3.46 8.37 -7.55
CA TYR A 34 -3.34 7.24 -8.48
C TYR A 34 -3.22 7.66 -9.94
N ALA A 35 -3.96 8.67 -10.40
CA ALA A 35 -4.07 9.05 -11.81
C ALA A 35 -2.71 9.20 -12.53
N PRO A 36 -1.66 9.82 -11.94
CA PRO A 36 -0.36 9.94 -12.60
C PRO A 36 0.34 8.60 -12.88
N TYR A 37 0.02 7.54 -12.13
CA TYR A 37 0.56 6.19 -12.38
C TYR A 37 -0.16 5.49 -13.52
N VAL A 38 -1.44 5.78 -13.71
CA VAL A 38 -2.23 5.24 -14.83
C VAL A 38 -1.84 5.92 -16.13
N THR A 39 -1.81 7.26 -16.15
CA THR A 39 -1.63 8.02 -17.41
C THR A 39 -0.18 8.16 -17.85
N GLY A 40 0.78 8.02 -16.96
CA GLY A 40 2.19 8.34 -17.27
C GLY A 40 3.17 7.20 -17.04
N THR A 41 2.70 5.99 -16.75
CA THR A 41 3.58 4.83 -16.49
C THR A 41 2.87 3.52 -16.79
N ALA A 42 3.65 2.44 -16.94
CA ALA A 42 3.16 1.07 -16.92
C ALA A 42 3.09 0.46 -15.50
N ILE A 43 3.29 1.24 -14.42
CA ILE A 43 3.19 0.75 -13.03
C ILE A 43 1.78 0.24 -12.73
N SER A 44 0.76 0.91 -13.25
CA SER A 44 -0.60 0.39 -13.30
C SER A 44 -0.95 -0.07 -14.71
N PHE A 45 -1.64 -1.20 -14.83
CA PHE A 45 -2.16 -1.70 -16.12
C PHE A 45 -3.56 -1.16 -16.46
N GLU A 46 -4.14 -0.30 -15.62
CA GLU A 46 -5.33 0.43 -16.02
C GLU A 46 -5.03 1.37 -17.19
N LEU A 47 -5.95 1.45 -18.16
CA LEU A 47 -5.79 2.24 -19.37
C LEU A 47 -6.33 3.67 -19.22
N ALA A 48 -7.32 3.85 -18.33
CA ALA A 48 -7.89 5.15 -17.96
C ALA A 48 -7.90 5.27 -16.43
N PRO A 49 -7.57 6.46 -15.89
CA PRO A 49 -7.60 6.65 -14.46
C PRO A 49 -9.05 6.64 -13.96
N PRO A 50 -9.37 5.88 -12.90
CA PRO A 50 -10.67 5.93 -12.26
C PRO A 50 -10.90 7.32 -11.64
N ASP A 51 -12.14 7.76 -11.62
CA ASP A 51 -12.53 8.99 -10.93
C ASP A 51 -12.68 8.77 -9.41
N GLY A 52 -13.00 9.87 -8.70
CA GLY A 52 -13.17 9.82 -7.25
C GLY A 52 -14.34 8.96 -6.80
N ALA A 53 -15.42 8.87 -7.57
CA ALA A 53 -16.58 8.06 -7.24
C ALA A 53 -16.27 6.56 -7.38
N GLU A 54 -15.58 6.19 -8.46
CA GLU A 54 -15.15 4.80 -8.65
C GLU A 54 -14.16 4.36 -7.55
N ILE A 55 -13.22 5.21 -7.16
CA ILE A 55 -12.31 4.89 -6.04
C ILE A 55 -13.09 4.80 -4.72
N ALA A 56 -14.08 5.66 -4.47
CA ALA A 56 -14.94 5.57 -3.28
C ALA A 56 -15.68 4.23 -3.21
N ASP A 57 -16.19 3.74 -4.34
CA ASP A 57 -16.81 2.41 -4.45
C ASP A 57 -15.81 1.28 -4.20
N ARG A 58 -14.58 1.41 -4.72
CA ARG A 58 -13.49 0.44 -4.45
C ARG A 58 -13.13 0.42 -2.95
N ILE A 59 -13.03 1.58 -2.31
CA ILE A 59 -12.80 1.68 -0.86
C ILE A 59 -13.91 0.97 -0.11
N THR A 60 -15.18 1.29 -0.40
CA THR A 60 -16.36 0.69 0.25
C THR A 60 -16.34 -0.84 0.18
N ARG A 61 -16.09 -1.40 -1.01
CA ARG A 61 -15.99 -2.85 -1.20
C ARG A 61 -14.80 -3.45 -0.45
N THR A 62 -13.66 -2.79 -0.45
CA THR A 62 -12.44 -3.30 0.17
C THR A 62 -12.56 -3.33 1.68
N ILE A 63 -13.00 -2.23 2.31
CA ILE A 63 -13.08 -2.13 3.78
C ILE A 63 -14.15 -3.02 4.40
N SER A 64 -15.05 -3.59 3.62
CA SER A 64 -15.96 -4.63 4.10
C SER A 64 -15.26 -5.93 4.51
N ARG A 65 -14.02 -6.15 4.07
CA ARG A 65 -13.24 -7.36 4.36
C ARG A 65 -11.80 -7.06 4.79
N THR A 66 -11.08 -6.22 4.06
CA THR A 66 -9.64 -6.01 4.19
C THR A 66 -9.31 -4.52 4.35
N PRO A 67 -8.12 -4.15 4.89
CA PRO A 67 -7.80 -2.76 5.14
C PRO A 67 -7.57 -1.97 3.86
N TRP A 68 -8.04 -0.72 3.89
CA TRP A 68 -7.59 0.39 3.07
C TRP A 68 -7.19 1.51 4.01
N VAL A 69 -5.93 1.95 3.94
CA VAL A 69 -5.41 3.02 4.77
C VAL A 69 -4.95 4.19 3.91
N VAL A 70 -5.07 5.38 4.45
CA VAL A 70 -4.51 6.61 3.89
C VAL A 70 -3.45 7.19 4.82
N VAL A 71 -2.49 7.87 4.23
CA VAL A 71 -1.48 8.66 4.95
C VAL A 71 -1.65 10.13 4.60
N GLU A 72 -1.96 10.90 5.61
CA GLU A 72 -2.08 12.35 5.52
C GLU A 72 -0.77 13.03 5.90
N VAL A 73 -0.47 14.09 5.21
CA VAL A 73 0.58 15.06 5.56
C VAL A 73 -0.09 16.42 5.61
N ASP A 74 -0.03 17.07 6.77
CA ASP A 74 -0.68 18.36 7.02
C ASP A 74 -2.19 18.36 6.65
N GLY A 75 -2.88 17.25 6.96
CA GLY A 75 -4.31 17.06 6.71
C GLY A 75 -4.69 16.72 5.27
N VAL A 76 -3.72 16.47 4.38
CA VAL A 76 -3.96 16.11 2.98
C VAL A 76 -3.45 14.69 2.70
N VAL A 77 -4.31 13.85 2.11
CA VAL A 77 -3.92 12.48 1.71
C VAL A 77 -2.80 12.55 0.66
N ARG A 78 -1.66 11.94 0.96
CA ARG A 78 -0.46 11.88 0.11
C ARG A 78 -0.02 10.47 -0.24
N ALA A 79 -0.57 9.48 0.44
CA ALA A 79 -0.35 8.08 0.08
C ALA A 79 -1.53 7.25 0.55
N TYR A 80 -1.68 6.09 -0.05
CA TYR A 80 -2.59 5.06 0.43
C TYR A 80 -2.04 3.67 0.14
N ALA A 81 -2.49 2.70 0.93
CA ALA A 81 -2.26 1.29 0.68
C ALA A 81 -3.52 0.50 1.05
N TYR A 82 -3.71 -0.61 0.37
CA TYR A 82 -4.82 -1.50 0.67
C TYR A 82 -4.43 -2.96 0.44
N ALA A 83 -5.28 -3.85 0.93
CA ALA A 83 -5.22 -5.25 0.61
C ALA A 83 -6.51 -5.70 -0.10
N GLY A 84 -6.35 -6.56 -1.09
CA GLY A 84 -7.44 -7.18 -1.82
C GLY A 84 -7.34 -8.70 -1.79
N ARG A 85 -8.33 -9.34 -2.41
CA ARG A 85 -8.29 -10.79 -2.66
C ARG A 85 -7.16 -11.12 -3.63
N PHE A 86 -6.33 -12.11 -3.29
CA PHE A 86 -5.31 -12.60 -4.23
C PHE A 86 -5.93 -13.42 -5.39
N ARG A 87 -6.91 -14.29 -5.08
CA ARG A 87 -7.64 -15.12 -6.05
C ARG A 87 -9.06 -15.38 -5.53
N GLU A 88 -9.97 -15.70 -6.45
CA GLU A 88 -11.40 -15.89 -6.13
C GLU A 88 -11.72 -17.20 -5.37
N ARG A 89 -10.89 -18.25 -5.53
CA ARG A 89 -11.17 -19.57 -4.92
C ARG A 89 -10.96 -19.54 -3.41
N PRO A 90 -11.86 -20.15 -2.61
CA PRO A 90 -11.82 -20.10 -1.14
C PRO A 90 -10.51 -20.58 -0.49
N ALA A 91 -9.79 -21.54 -1.14
CA ALA A 91 -8.49 -21.99 -0.65
C ALA A 91 -7.42 -20.89 -0.55
N TYR A 92 -7.65 -19.73 -1.20
CA TYR A 92 -6.78 -18.55 -1.11
C TYR A 92 -7.22 -17.52 -0.05
N ASP A 93 -8.24 -17.80 0.75
CA ASP A 93 -8.82 -16.83 1.67
C ASP A 93 -7.85 -16.29 2.74
N TRP A 94 -6.77 -17.00 3.02
CA TRP A 94 -5.70 -16.58 3.92
C TRP A 94 -4.54 -15.84 3.24
N THR A 95 -4.67 -15.57 1.95
CA THR A 95 -3.69 -14.80 1.16
C THR A 95 -4.31 -13.50 0.68
N ALA A 96 -3.63 -12.38 0.94
CA ALA A 96 -4.04 -11.06 0.47
C ALA A 96 -3.03 -10.52 -0.56
N GLU A 97 -3.51 -9.81 -1.57
CA GLU A 97 -2.67 -9.01 -2.45
C GLU A 97 -2.63 -7.57 -1.95
N THR A 98 -1.43 -7.00 -1.83
CA THR A 98 -1.23 -5.65 -1.29
C THR A 98 -0.82 -4.67 -2.36
N THR A 99 -1.31 -3.44 -2.25
CA THR A 99 -1.05 -2.34 -3.19
C THR A 99 -0.73 -1.06 -2.42
N VAL A 100 0.18 -0.24 -2.95
CA VAL A 100 0.55 1.05 -2.37
C VAL A 100 0.83 2.08 -3.46
N TYR A 101 0.32 3.29 -3.27
CA TYR A 101 0.60 4.45 -4.09
C TYR A 101 0.95 5.65 -3.22
N VAL A 102 1.88 6.47 -3.70
CA VAL A 102 2.36 7.68 -3.00
C VAL A 102 2.34 8.84 -3.98
N ASP A 103 1.82 9.99 -3.58
CA ASP A 103 1.94 11.23 -4.34
C ASP A 103 3.40 11.42 -4.77
N ARG A 104 3.65 11.63 -6.07
CA ARG A 104 5.00 11.70 -6.65
C ARG A 104 5.89 12.75 -5.98
N ALA A 105 5.29 13.87 -5.54
CA ALA A 105 6.00 14.93 -4.83
C ALA A 105 6.44 14.52 -3.40
N PHE A 106 5.86 13.46 -2.85
CA PHE A 106 6.09 12.97 -1.49
C PHE A 106 6.81 11.62 -1.44
N GLN A 107 7.33 11.15 -2.57
CA GLN A 107 8.13 9.91 -2.61
C GLN A 107 9.44 10.06 -1.81
N GLY A 108 9.94 8.94 -1.28
CA GLY A 108 11.17 8.91 -0.50
C GLY A 108 11.06 9.46 0.94
N LEU A 109 9.89 9.95 1.35
CA LEU A 109 9.63 10.51 2.68
C LEU A 109 9.08 9.50 3.69
N GLY A 110 8.97 8.21 3.33
CA GLY A 110 8.52 7.15 4.23
C GLY A 110 7.02 6.85 4.22
N LEU A 111 6.18 7.63 3.50
CA LEU A 111 4.72 7.49 3.50
C LEU A 111 4.26 6.09 3.04
N GLY A 112 4.86 5.59 1.96
CA GLY A 112 4.53 4.24 1.46
C GLY A 112 4.89 3.14 2.46
N ARG A 113 5.99 3.33 3.23
CA ARG A 113 6.37 2.41 4.31
C ARG A 113 5.35 2.46 5.45
N ALA A 114 4.94 3.64 5.87
CA ALA A 114 3.93 3.81 6.92
C ALA A 114 2.60 3.15 6.51
N ALA A 115 2.10 3.43 5.30
CA ALA A 115 0.88 2.83 4.77
C ALA A 115 0.95 1.29 4.74
N MET A 116 2.03 0.74 4.19
CA MET A 116 2.19 -0.72 4.10
C MET A 116 2.37 -1.38 5.46
N ARG A 117 3.10 -0.76 6.40
CA ARG A 117 3.20 -1.28 7.78
C ARG A 117 1.83 -1.40 8.44
N ALA A 118 0.97 -0.38 8.30
CA ALA A 118 -0.40 -0.43 8.81
C ALA A 118 -1.20 -1.57 8.17
N VAL A 119 -1.21 -1.68 6.83
CA VAL A 119 -1.91 -2.76 6.12
C VAL A 119 -1.44 -4.13 6.59
N LEU A 120 -0.13 -4.38 6.62
CA LEU A 120 0.44 -5.67 7.01
C LEU A 120 0.14 -6.02 8.46
N ALA A 121 0.16 -5.04 9.37
CA ALA A 121 -0.18 -5.26 10.76
C ALA A 121 -1.67 -5.56 10.95
N ILE A 122 -2.56 -4.87 10.23
CA ILE A 122 -4.00 -5.16 10.25
C ILE A 122 -4.28 -6.55 9.68
N LEU A 123 -3.64 -6.95 8.57
CA LEU A 123 -3.77 -8.31 8.01
C LEU A 123 -3.38 -9.39 9.02
N ARG A 124 -2.32 -9.16 9.83
CA ARG A 124 -1.96 -10.07 10.93
C ARG A 124 -3.06 -10.16 11.99
N LEU A 125 -3.66 -9.04 12.40
CA LEU A 125 -4.78 -9.03 13.34
C LEU A 125 -6.02 -9.76 12.80
N GLN A 126 -6.20 -9.75 11.48
CA GLN A 126 -7.29 -10.46 10.80
C GLN A 126 -7.04 -11.97 10.69
N GLY A 127 -5.80 -12.44 10.85
CA GLY A 127 -5.42 -13.85 10.71
C GLY A 127 -5.01 -14.25 9.28
N PHE A 128 -4.60 -13.31 8.43
CA PHE A 128 -4.00 -13.65 7.14
C PHE A 128 -2.62 -14.30 7.36
N HIS A 129 -2.34 -15.31 6.54
CA HIS A 129 -1.06 -16.03 6.56
C HIS A 129 -0.03 -15.43 5.60
N THR A 130 -0.45 -14.98 4.42
CA THR A 130 0.46 -14.53 3.37
C THR A 130 -0.02 -13.21 2.75
N ALA A 131 0.94 -12.30 2.52
CA ALA A 131 0.76 -11.13 1.65
C ALA A 131 1.56 -11.31 0.36
N ILE A 132 0.94 -10.99 -0.77
CA ILE A 132 1.54 -10.95 -2.10
C ILE A 132 1.57 -9.50 -2.57
N ALA A 133 2.59 -9.14 -3.33
CA ALA A 133 2.64 -7.87 -4.04
C ALA A 133 3.14 -8.07 -5.47
N GLY A 134 2.50 -7.42 -6.43
CA GLY A 134 2.93 -7.34 -7.82
C GLY A 134 3.58 -5.98 -8.10
N VAL A 135 4.73 -5.99 -8.77
CA VAL A 135 5.48 -4.78 -9.13
C VAL A 135 5.88 -4.83 -10.59
N THR A 136 5.44 -3.87 -11.39
CA THR A 136 5.87 -3.74 -12.79
C THR A 136 7.26 -3.11 -12.86
N PRO A 137 8.29 -3.81 -13.37
CA PRO A 137 9.62 -3.24 -13.54
C PRO A 137 9.70 -2.30 -14.78
N PRO A 138 10.63 -1.29 -14.77
CA PRO A 138 11.53 -0.95 -13.67
C PRO A 138 10.82 -0.08 -12.60
N ASN A 139 10.84 -0.54 -11.36
CA ASN A 139 10.29 0.21 -10.23
C ASN A 139 11.15 0.02 -8.97
N PRO A 140 12.38 0.57 -8.94
CA PRO A 140 13.32 0.35 -7.84
C PRO A 140 12.81 0.87 -6.50
N GLY A 141 11.95 1.89 -6.50
CA GLY A 141 11.31 2.43 -5.29
C GLY A 141 10.39 1.41 -4.62
N SER A 142 9.51 0.79 -5.40
CA SER A 142 8.58 -0.24 -4.91
C SER A 142 9.32 -1.51 -4.53
N VAL A 143 10.25 -2.00 -5.36
CA VAL A 143 11.10 -3.16 -5.03
C VAL A 143 11.82 -2.95 -3.71
N GLY A 144 12.52 -1.80 -3.54
CA GLY A 144 13.23 -1.49 -2.31
C GLY A 144 12.31 -1.34 -1.09
N LEU A 145 11.07 -0.88 -1.27
CA LEU A 145 10.07 -0.82 -0.20
C LEU A 145 9.70 -2.24 0.27
N HIS A 146 9.30 -3.12 -0.65
CA HIS A 146 8.87 -4.48 -0.33
C HIS A 146 9.98 -5.30 0.34
N LEU A 147 11.21 -5.25 -0.20
CA LEU A 147 12.35 -5.93 0.41
C LEU A 147 12.63 -5.44 1.84
N ARG A 148 12.56 -4.12 2.11
CA ARG A 148 12.73 -3.56 3.46
C ARG A 148 11.59 -3.91 4.43
N LEU A 149 10.43 -4.27 3.92
CA LEU A 149 9.30 -4.77 4.72
C LEU A 149 9.36 -6.27 4.96
N GLY A 150 10.40 -6.95 4.44
CA GLY A 150 10.62 -8.39 4.62
C GLY A 150 9.98 -9.26 3.54
N PHE A 151 9.45 -8.68 2.48
CA PHE A 151 9.01 -9.47 1.34
C PHE A 151 10.19 -10.14 0.64
N GLU A 152 9.98 -11.34 0.17
CA GLU A 152 10.90 -12.10 -0.67
C GLU A 152 10.43 -12.07 -2.12
N ARG A 153 11.39 -11.97 -3.05
CA ARG A 153 11.10 -12.06 -4.49
C ARG A 153 10.78 -13.49 -4.86
N ILE A 154 9.64 -13.71 -5.54
CA ILE A 154 9.19 -15.07 -5.93
C ILE A 154 9.50 -15.35 -7.41
N GLY A 155 9.32 -14.37 -8.28
CA GLY A 155 9.54 -14.53 -9.70
C GLY A 155 9.01 -13.38 -10.53
N LEU A 156 9.28 -13.44 -11.84
CA LEU A 156 8.84 -12.49 -12.84
C LEU A 156 7.91 -13.20 -13.83
N PHE A 157 6.73 -12.65 -14.05
CA PHE A 157 5.91 -13.00 -15.22
C PHE A 157 6.26 -12.01 -16.33
N GLU A 158 6.95 -12.49 -17.32
CA GLU A 158 7.32 -11.69 -18.48
C GLU A 158 6.10 -11.47 -19.38
N GLU A 159 6.02 -10.30 -20.01
CA GLU A 159 5.07 -10.00 -21.11
C GLU A 159 3.60 -10.33 -20.80
N VAL A 160 3.12 -10.04 -19.56
CA VAL A 160 1.75 -10.36 -19.12
C VAL A 160 0.77 -9.21 -19.28
N GLY A 161 1.24 -7.99 -19.53
CA GLY A 161 0.39 -6.80 -19.72
C GLY A 161 0.80 -5.99 -20.93
N TRP A 162 -0.18 -5.58 -21.75
CA TRP A 162 0.03 -4.68 -22.89
C TRP A 162 -0.41 -3.28 -22.56
N LYS A 163 0.52 -2.32 -22.56
CA LYS A 163 0.21 -0.90 -22.31
C LYS A 163 1.21 0.01 -23.03
N ASP A 164 0.72 1.17 -23.49
CA ASP A 164 1.52 2.23 -24.13
C ASP A 164 2.42 1.70 -25.27
N GLY A 165 1.90 0.73 -26.05
CA GLY A 165 2.60 0.18 -27.21
C GLY A 165 3.69 -0.86 -26.88
N ALA A 166 3.74 -1.38 -25.64
CA ALA A 166 4.74 -2.36 -25.23
C ALA A 166 4.15 -3.46 -24.31
N TRP A 167 4.80 -4.63 -24.33
CA TRP A 167 4.58 -5.68 -23.35
C TRP A 167 5.36 -5.38 -22.06
N HIS A 168 4.72 -5.63 -20.92
CA HIS A 168 5.29 -5.41 -19.60
C HIS A 168 5.17 -6.67 -18.74
N GLY A 169 6.20 -6.94 -17.94
CA GLY A 169 6.18 -8.00 -16.96
C GLY A 169 5.69 -7.52 -15.59
N VAL A 170 5.40 -8.48 -14.71
CA VAL A 170 5.10 -8.23 -13.30
C VAL A 170 5.98 -9.12 -12.44
N GLU A 171 6.75 -8.50 -11.56
CA GLU A 171 7.55 -9.17 -10.57
C GLU A 171 6.74 -9.37 -9.29
N PHE A 172 6.69 -10.59 -8.78
CA PHE A 172 5.92 -10.95 -7.59
C PHE A 172 6.81 -11.10 -6.36
N PHE A 173 6.28 -10.61 -5.25
CA PHE A 173 6.90 -10.68 -3.92
C PHE A 173 5.93 -11.34 -2.96
N ARG A 174 6.46 -12.09 -1.97
CA ARG A 174 5.71 -12.76 -0.92
C ARG A 174 6.24 -12.35 0.45
N LEU A 175 5.32 -12.15 1.40
CA LEU A 175 5.64 -12.01 2.81
C LEU A 175 4.79 -13.00 3.61
N GLU A 176 5.43 -13.79 4.46
CA GLU A 176 4.75 -14.57 5.48
C GLU A 176 4.33 -13.64 6.63
N LEU A 177 3.04 -13.58 6.92
CA LEU A 177 2.47 -12.74 7.98
C LEU A 177 2.40 -13.47 9.32
N SER A 178 2.11 -14.76 9.26
CA SER A 178 2.04 -15.68 10.40
C SER A 178 2.51 -17.06 9.98
N PRO A 179 3.03 -17.90 10.89
CA PRO A 179 3.33 -19.30 10.60
C PRO A 179 2.11 -20.05 10.05
N PRO A 180 2.32 -21.10 9.24
CA PRO A 180 1.21 -21.90 8.75
C PRO A 180 0.58 -22.72 9.89
N GLU A 181 -0.74 -22.60 10.03
CA GLU A 181 -1.52 -23.40 10.99
C GLU A 181 -2.09 -24.65 10.28
N PRO A 182 -2.11 -25.82 10.95
CA PRO A 182 -2.67 -27.04 10.36
C PRO A 182 -4.16 -26.94 10.01
N ALA A 183 -4.91 -26.14 10.77
CA ALA A 183 -6.31 -25.84 10.56
C ALA A 183 -6.55 -24.34 10.87
N PRO A 184 -6.29 -23.43 9.92
CA PRO A 184 -6.40 -22.01 10.18
C PRO A 184 -7.86 -21.61 10.41
N LEU A 185 -8.09 -20.74 11.39
CA LEU A 185 -9.39 -20.13 11.59
C LEU A 185 -9.73 -19.20 10.41
N PRO A 186 -11.01 -18.99 10.10
CA PRO A 186 -11.41 -17.99 9.09
C PRO A 186 -10.82 -16.63 9.41
N VAL A 187 -10.40 -15.90 8.37
CA VAL A 187 -9.92 -14.52 8.53
C VAL A 187 -11.06 -13.63 9.05
N ARG A 188 -10.76 -12.76 10.00
CA ARG A 188 -11.72 -11.81 10.56
C ARG A 188 -11.90 -10.63 9.60
N PRO A 189 -13.12 -10.30 9.15
CA PRO A 189 -13.37 -9.09 8.38
C PRO A 189 -12.96 -7.82 9.13
N LEU A 190 -12.50 -6.80 8.39
CA LEU A 190 -12.07 -5.53 8.99
C LEU A 190 -13.11 -4.90 9.94
N PRO A 191 -14.42 -4.90 9.63
CA PRO A 191 -15.42 -4.33 10.54
C PRO A 191 -15.44 -4.97 11.94
N GLU A 192 -15.03 -6.23 12.08
CA GLU A 192 -14.93 -6.88 13.39
C GLU A 192 -13.78 -6.35 14.27
N LEU A 193 -12.82 -5.66 13.66
CA LEU A 193 -11.74 -4.97 14.36
C LEU A 193 -12.09 -3.51 14.70
N ALA A 194 -13.19 -2.99 14.15
CA ALA A 194 -13.57 -1.60 14.31
C ALA A 194 -13.73 -1.23 15.79
N GLY A 195 -13.07 -0.13 16.21
CA GLY A 195 -13.09 0.35 17.59
C GLY A 195 -12.21 -0.43 18.57
N SER A 196 -11.50 -1.50 18.15
CA SER A 196 -10.58 -2.23 19.03
C SER A 196 -9.33 -1.42 19.37
N ASP A 197 -8.76 -1.68 20.57
CA ASP A 197 -7.50 -1.06 20.99
C ASP A 197 -6.33 -1.54 20.16
N GLU A 198 -6.38 -2.78 19.66
CA GLU A 198 -5.38 -3.35 18.78
C GLU A 198 -5.28 -2.58 17.48
N LEU A 199 -6.43 -2.30 16.83
CA LEU A 199 -6.46 -1.54 15.59
C LEU A 199 -5.94 -0.11 15.80
N ARG A 200 -6.34 0.55 16.89
CA ARG A 200 -5.84 1.89 17.23
C ARG A 200 -4.32 1.92 17.40
N ARG A 201 -3.76 0.94 18.13
CA ARG A 201 -2.30 0.81 18.33
C ARG A 201 -1.57 0.60 17.00
N VAL A 202 -2.04 -0.31 16.18
CA VAL A 202 -1.42 -0.59 14.87
C VAL A 202 -1.36 0.65 13.98
N LEU A 203 -2.43 1.45 13.95
CA LEU A 203 -2.46 2.68 13.15
C LEU A 203 -1.51 3.75 13.72
N ALA A 204 -1.42 3.89 15.05
CA ALA A 204 -0.50 4.82 15.70
C ALA A 204 0.98 4.43 15.49
N ASP A 205 1.30 3.13 15.59
CA ASP A 205 2.66 2.61 15.45
C ASP A 205 3.18 2.63 14.00
N ALA A 206 2.30 2.80 13.03
CA ALA A 206 2.68 2.78 11.62
C ALA A 206 3.60 3.94 11.22
N THR A 207 3.57 5.06 11.96
CA THR A 207 4.40 6.26 11.74
C THR A 207 5.73 6.26 12.49
N ALA A 208 5.97 5.29 13.36
CA ALA A 208 7.17 5.18 14.20
C ALA A 208 8.41 4.64 13.43
#